data_2166895219f241f772bbf86714e2edf2
#
_entry.id   2166895219f241f772bbf86714e2edf2
#
_cell.length_a   1.000
_cell.length_b   1.000
_cell.length_c   1.000
_cell.angle_alpha   90.00
_cell.angle_beta   90.00
_cell.angle_gamma   90.00
#
_symmetry.space_group_name_H-M   'P 1'
#
loop_
_entity.id
_entity.type
_entity.pdbx_description
1 polymer ?
#
loop_
_entity_poly.entity_id
_entity_poly.type
_entity_poly.pdbx_seq_one_letter_code
_entity_poly.pdbx_strand_id
1 'polypeptide(L)'
;MPKFQFEAMDATGQEIRDVIEAATQEEAEQTIRQMGYYITRIAPQKEKKEKTAKAKSRKTFSIGRVNAKTLTTFTKQLSVLQDAGLPILRSLKILEAQAKPSIFGSLKNCLIDVIEEIEGGATLSEAMAKAPKAFDRLYVNMVKAGEAGGALEVILRRLAEFQERSLWLKRKVKGALVYPIAVIVFACLILTFIMIKIVPQFQKIFEEFETDLPVPTQILINVSQTVIHWWFLLPGIPLGIWLFVKLVNMFPYCRYGWDLFKLRLPIFGQLVEKNIIARTTRTLGTLVASGVPILEALTITRDTATNAVFERLYQRVLDAIREGETIAKPLKDNSRPGFHPITAFWFFFFLGGPIGLLLYLTRWNNPIMEDIAINMVDVGEETGELDTMLYKIADNYDEEVAIITESLLSLFEPVLIIVLGCMVGFIVIALFLPLIALIQKLSG
;
A
#
# COMPACT_ATOMS: atom_id res chain seq x y z
N MET A 1 56.26 15.58 -7.00
CA MET A 1 57.47 15.55 -6.12
C MET A 1 56.98 15.41 -4.69
N PRO A 2 57.70 14.75 -3.78
CA PRO A 2 57.29 14.70 -2.37
C PRO A 2 57.21 16.10 -1.77
N LYS A 3 56.19 16.32 -0.92
CA LYS A 3 56.00 17.60 -0.23
C LYS A 3 56.51 17.47 1.20
N PHE A 4 57.27 18.49 1.65
CA PHE A 4 57.76 18.56 3.01
C PHE A 4 57.12 19.76 3.70
N GLN A 5 56.55 19.54 4.87
CA GLN A 5 56.09 20.60 5.73
C GLN A 5 57.23 21.03 6.66
N PHE A 6 57.50 22.32 6.70
CA PHE A 6 58.55 22.86 7.54
C PHE A 6 58.02 23.96 8.50
N GLU A 7 58.66 24.02 9.62
CA GLU A 7 58.56 25.10 10.58
C GLU A 7 59.92 25.76 10.64
N ALA A 8 59.98 27.07 10.36
CA ALA A 8 61.22 27.82 10.33
C ALA A 8 61.01 29.21 10.96
N MET A 9 62.09 29.80 11.48
CA MET A 9 62.12 31.18 11.97
C MET A 9 62.72 32.11 10.92
N ASP A 10 62.12 33.26 10.77
CA ASP A 10 62.66 34.32 9.95
C ASP A 10 63.73 35.14 10.74
N ALA A 11 64.42 36.06 10.07
CA ALA A 11 65.42 36.93 10.68
C ALA A 11 64.88 37.87 11.80
N THR A 12 63.54 37.99 11.90
CA THR A 12 62.87 38.77 12.95
C THR A 12 62.40 37.93 14.14
N GLY A 13 62.63 36.60 14.11
CA GLY A 13 62.22 35.66 15.15
C GLY A 13 60.79 35.18 15.06
N GLN A 14 60.08 35.45 13.95
CA GLN A 14 58.71 34.98 13.73
C GLN A 14 58.66 33.55 13.17
N GLU A 15 57.88 32.68 13.75
CA GLU A 15 57.69 31.32 13.23
C GLU A 15 56.83 31.32 11.95
N ILE A 16 57.37 30.70 10.91
CA ILE A 16 56.69 30.49 9.63
C ILE A 16 56.46 28.98 9.47
N ARG A 17 55.28 28.59 9.05
CA ARG A 17 54.90 27.21 8.67
C ARG A 17 54.44 27.19 7.24
N ASP A 18 55.16 26.45 6.38
CA ASP A 18 54.81 26.35 4.97
C ASP A 18 55.15 24.97 4.45
N VAL A 19 54.85 24.70 3.18
CA VAL A 19 55.08 23.43 2.49
C VAL A 19 55.94 23.67 1.27
N ILE A 20 57.04 22.89 1.13
CA ILE A 20 57.94 22.94 -0.02
C ILE A 20 57.96 21.61 -0.76
N GLU A 21 58.06 21.66 -2.08
CA GLU A 21 58.26 20.49 -2.92
C GLU A 21 59.74 20.31 -3.21
N ALA A 22 60.28 19.12 -2.85
CA ALA A 22 61.67 18.77 -3.12
C ALA A 22 61.81 17.25 -3.35
N ALA A 23 62.86 16.83 -4.04
CA ALA A 23 63.10 15.41 -4.31
C ALA A 23 63.57 14.68 -3.05
N THR A 24 64.36 15.35 -2.22
CA THR A 24 64.87 14.82 -0.95
C THR A 24 64.73 15.81 0.19
N GLN A 25 64.80 15.35 1.44
CA GLN A 25 64.73 16.20 2.62
C GLN A 25 65.91 17.20 2.67
N GLU A 26 67.10 16.77 2.21
CA GLU A 26 68.30 17.60 2.19
C GLU A 26 68.15 18.76 1.20
N GLU A 27 67.54 18.53 0.04
CA GLU A 27 67.26 19.56 -0.97
C GLU A 27 66.20 20.56 -0.44
N ALA A 28 65.16 20.09 0.27
CA ALA A 28 64.22 20.95 0.94
C ALA A 28 64.87 21.85 1.98
N GLU A 29 65.79 21.29 2.80
CA GLU A 29 66.55 22.05 3.79
C GLU A 29 67.46 23.11 3.17
N GLN A 30 68.14 22.80 2.07
CA GLN A 30 68.99 23.75 1.37
C GLN A 30 68.18 24.92 0.77
N THR A 31 67.02 24.59 0.18
CA THR A 31 66.13 25.60 -0.41
C THR A 31 65.53 26.54 0.64
N ILE A 32 65.14 26.05 1.81
CA ILE A 32 64.62 26.84 2.91
C ILE A 32 65.71 27.73 3.51
N ARG A 33 66.94 27.23 3.63
CA ARG A 33 68.13 28.04 4.05
C ARG A 33 68.48 29.14 3.05
N GLN A 34 68.36 28.86 1.74
CA GLN A 34 68.57 29.88 0.71
C GLN A 34 67.53 31.00 0.72
N MET A 35 66.32 30.68 1.20
CA MET A 35 65.25 31.67 1.43
C MET A 35 65.47 32.54 2.70
N GLY A 36 66.54 32.31 3.46
CA GLY A 36 66.90 33.05 4.63
C GLY A 36 66.22 32.63 5.93
N TYR A 37 65.61 31.43 5.95
CA TYR A 37 64.88 30.92 7.12
C TYR A 37 65.74 29.90 7.92
N TYR A 38 65.63 29.96 9.23
CA TYR A 38 66.27 29.01 10.16
C TYR A 38 65.26 27.88 10.46
N ILE A 39 65.54 26.67 10.00
CA ILE A 39 64.67 25.50 10.12
C ILE A 39 64.63 25.03 11.57
N THR A 40 63.47 24.99 12.16
CA THR A 40 63.20 24.43 13.49
C THR A 40 62.75 22.99 13.40
N ARG A 41 61.94 22.65 12.36
CA ARG A 41 61.45 21.30 12.14
C ARG A 41 61.08 21.10 10.66
N ILE A 42 61.44 19.94 10.11
CA ILE A 42 61.03 19.51 8.77
C ILE A 42 60.52 18.06 8.85
N ALA A 43 59.40 17.79 8.25
CA ALA A 43 58.84 16.47 8.18
C ALA A 43 58.18 16.22 6.80
N PRO A 44 58.36 15.02 6.23
CA PRO A 44 57.64 14.70 5.02
C PRO A 44 56.12 14.80 5.30
N GLN A 45 55.44 15.62 4.53
CA GLN A 45 53.98 15.67 4.56
C GLN A 45 53.48 14.32 4.10
N LYS A 46 53.08 13.45 5.03
CA LYS A 46 52.29 12.27 4.66
C LYS A 46 51.14 12.77 3.84
N GLU A 47 51.19 12.53 2.52
CA GLU A 47 49.96 12.64 1.73
C GLU A 47 48.88 11.92 2.55
N LYS A 48 47.97 12.64 3.16
CA LYS A 48 46.65 12.12 3.37
C LYS A 48 46.28 11.72 1.94
N LYS A 49 46.49 10.42 1.57
CA LYS A 49 45.70 9.83 0.50
C LYS A 49 44.32 10.37 0.83
N GLU A 50 43.87 11.33 0.04
CA GLU A 50 42.45 11.51 -0.10
C GLU A 50 41.99 10.09 -0.32
N LYS A 51 41.52 9.48 0.76
CA LYS A 51 40.63 8.37 0.62
C LYS A 51 39.59 8.98 -0.30
N THR A 52 39.73 8.76 -1.62
CA THR A 52 38.59 8.62 -2.48
C THR A 52 37.67 7.84 -1.57
N ALA A 53 36.79 8.57 -0.93
CA ALA A 53 35.72 8.00 -0.17
C ALA A 53 34.98 7.20 -1.25
N LYS A 54 35.41 5.93 -1.45
CA LYS A 54 34.43 4.91 -1.80
C LYS A 54 33.39 5.18 -0.77
N ALA A 55 32.36 5.92 -1.20
CA ALA A 55 31.19 6.16 -0.42
C ALA A 55 30.83 4.76 0.05
N LYS A 56 31.19 4.45 1.32
CA LYS A 56 30.68 3.24 1.93
C LYS A 56 29.20 3.42 1.77
N SER A 57 28.65 2.71 0.77
CA SER A 57 27.22 2.57 0.57
C SER A 57 26.69 2.41 2.00
N ARG A 58 26.16 3.49 2.55
CA ARG A 58 25.45 3.44 3.81
C ARG A 58 24.16 2.70 3.49
N LYS A 59 24.28 1.37 3.34
CA LYS A 59 23.15 0.47 3.31
C LYS A 59 22.43 0.61 4.64
N THR A 60 21.71 1.68 4.78
CA THR A 60 20.81 1.89 5.90
C THR A 60 19.70 0.89 5.71
N PHE A 61 19.69 -0.12 6.57
CA PHE A 61 18.73 -1.21 6.54
C PHE A 61 17.34 -0.59 6.71
N SER A 62 16.56 -0.55 5.64
CA SER A 62 15.18 -0.07 5.66
C SER A 62 14.24 -1.25 5.54
N ILE A 63 13.37 -1.41 6.55
CA ILE A 63 12.37 -2.47 6.62
C ILE A 63 11.07 -1.96 6.00
N GLY A 64 10.49 -2.71 5.04
CA GLY A 64 9.19 -2.44 4.48
C GLY A 64 9.19 -1.62 3.17
N ARG A 65 7.98 -1.38 2.64
CA ARG A 65 7.74 -0.60 1.41
C ARG A 65 7.66 0.89 1.70
N VAL A 66 8.05 1.71 0.72
CA VAL A 66 7.86 3.16 0.78
C VAL A 66 6.36 3.48 0.82
N ASN A 67 5.99 4.49 1.63
CA ASN A 67 4.60 4.93 1.74
C ASN A 67 4.14 5.52 0.40
N ALA A 68 2.97 5.06 -0.09
CA ALA A 68 2.39 5.52 -1.34
C ALA A 68 2.23 7.07 -1.41
N LYS A 69 1.85 7.72 -0.28
CA LYS A 69 1.77 9.19 -0.22
C LYS A 69 3.12 9.85 -0.49
N THR A 70 4.19 9.32 0.11
CA THR A 70 5.55 9.85 -0.04
C THR A 70 6.04 9.64 -1.47
N LEU A 71 5.77 8.47 -2.06
CA LEU A 71 6.12 8.17 -3.44
C LEU A 71 5.39 9.08 -4.42
N THR A 72 4.08 9.28 -4.26
CA THR A 72 3.29 10.20 -5.12
C THR A 72 3.80 11.63 -5.05
N THR A 73 4.12 12.12 -3.84
CA THR A 73 4.68 13.47 -3.67
C THR A 73 6.03 13.58 -4.39
N PHE A 74 6.89 12.57 -4.26
CA PHE A 74 8.16 12.48 -4.97
C PHE A 74 7.97 12.50 -6.49
N THR A 75 7.08 11.65 -7.02
CA THR A 75 6.82 11.57 -8.47
C THR A 75 6.33 12.91 -9.03
N LYS A 76 5.43 13.58 -8.31
CA LYS A 76 4.92 14.91 -8.69
C LYS A 76 6.03 15.96 -8.70
N GLN A 77 6.87 15.97 -7.66
CA GLN A 77 8.00 16.90 -7.60
C GLN A 77 9.02 16.61 -8.69
N LEU A 78 9.29 15.33 -8.96
CA LEU A 78 10.19 14.92 -10.04
C LEU A 78 9.65 15.36 -11.42
N SER A 79 8.35 15.18 -11.68
CA SER A 79 7.69 15.65 -12.90
C SER A 79 7.87 17.17 -13.08
N VAL A 80 7.58 17.96 -12.04
CA VAL A 80 7.74 19.42 -12.07
C VAL A 80 9.19 19.84 -12.37
N LEU A 81 10.17 19.15 -11.79
CA LEU A 81 11.59 19.44 -12.03
C LEU A 81 12.00 19.07 -13.46
N GLN A 82 11.44 17.99 -14.02
CA GLN A 82 11.68 17.61 -15.41
C GLN A 82 10.98 18.56 -16.39
N ASP A 83 9.73 18.97 -16.12
CA ASP A 83 9.01 19.98 -16.88
C ASP A 83 9.76 21.33 -16.91
N ALA A 84 10.52 21.64 -15.84
CA ALA A 84 11.41 22.82 -15.78
C ALA A 84 12.76 22.61 -16.50
N GLY A 85 13.00 21.46 -17.14
CA GLY A 85 14.21 21.16 -17.91
C GLY A 85 15.45 20.83 -17.05
N LEU A 86 15.30 20.52 -15.76
CA LEU A 86 16.44 20.14 -14.93
C LEU A 86 16.95 18.73 -15.31
N PRO A 87 18.28 18.51 -15.38
CA PRO A 87 18.84 17.17 -15.57
C PRO A 87 18.37 16.20 -14.49
N ILE A 88 18.02 14.97 -14.89
CA ILE A 88 17.44 13.95 -14.00
C ILE A 88 18.26 13.69 -12.74
N LEU A 89 19.57 13.56 -12.87
CA LEU A 89 20.47 13.32 -11.74
C LEU A 89 20.43 14.48 -10.74
N ARG A 90 20.35 15.73 -11.21
CA ARG A 90 20.24 16.92 -10.37
C ARG A 90 18.90 16.95 -9.65
N SER A 91 17.82 16.61 -10.34
CA SER A 91 16.48 16.51 -9.76
C SER A 91 16.40 15.48 -8.65
N LEU A 92 16.98 14.29 -8.88
CA LEU A 92 17.02 13.22 -7.88
C LEU A 92 17.84 13.61 -6.64
N LYS A 93 18.99 14.29 -6.80
CA LYS A 93 19.79 14.79 -5.67
C LYS A 93 19.06 15.85 -4.84
N ILE A 94 18.30 16.73 -5.48
CA ILE A 94 17.48 17.73 -4.78
C ILE A 94 16.39 17.01 -3.96
N LEU A 95 15.70 16.04 -4.55
CA LEU A 95 14.63 15.30 -3.88
C LEU A 95 15.17 14.37 -2.77
N GLU A 96 16.35 13.78 -2.95
CA GLU A 96 17.04 13.00 -1.91
C GLU A 96 17.36 13.86 -0.69
N ALA A 97 17.89 15.07 -0.91
CA ALA A 97 18.21 16.00 0.18
C ALA A 97 16.97 16.45 0.96
N GLN A 98 15.81 16.57 0.30
CA GLN A 98 14.53 16.92 0.93
C GLN A 98 13.86 15.71 1.61
N ALA A 99 14.22 14.49 1.23
CA ALA A 99 13.60 13.28 1.76
C ALA A 99 13.98 13.06 3.22
N LYS A 100 12.96 12.86 4.08
CA LYS A 100 13.17 12.59 5.50
C LYS A 100 13.71 11.16 5.69
N PRO A 101 14.75 10.98 6.50
CA PRO A 101 15.22 9.65 6.87
C PRO A 101 14.14 8.93 7.68
N SER A 102 13.89 7.67 7.37
CA SER A 102 12.96 6.81 8.08
C SER A 102 13.52 5.40 8.21
N ILE A 103 13.30 4.76 9.34
CA ILE A 103 13.69 3.36 9.55
C ILE A 103 12.74 2.43 8.74
N PHE A 104 11.46 2.82 8.62
CA PHE A 104 10.45 2.05 7.91
C PHE A 104 10.15 2.72 6.56
N GLY A 105 10.42 2.00 5.45
CA GLY A 105 10.09 2.44 4.11
C GLY A 105 10.74 3.76 3.70
N SER A 106 12.03 3.91 3.90
CA SER A 106 12.76 5.13 3.59
C SER A 106 12.92 5.33 2.09
N LEU A 107 12.21 6.32 1.54
CA LEU A 107 12.41 6.77 0.16
C LEU A 107 13.84 7.30 -0.04
N LYS A 108 14.39 7.99 0.96
CA LYS A 108 15.75 8.53 0.92
C LYS A 108 16.80 7.47 0.59
N ASN A 109 16.73 6.31 1.25
CA ASN A 109 17.68 5.22 1.02
C ASN A 109 17.54 4.64 -0.39
N CYS A 110 16.29 4.49 -0.88
CA CYS A 110 16.06 4.05 -2.25
C CYS A 110 16.58 5.06 -3.29
N LEU A 111 16.48 6.37 -3.00
CA LEU A 111 17.00 7.41 -3.90
C LEU A 111 18.53 7.44 -3.91
N ILE A 112 19.20 7.21 -2.78
CA ILE A 112 20.66 7.08 -2.73
C ILE A 112 21.12 5.93 -3.63
N ASP A 113 20.48 4.74 -3.50
CA ASP A 113 20.81 3.59 -4.32
C ASP A 113 20.57 3.88 -5.82
N VAL A 114 19.45 4.55 -6.17
CA VAL A 114 19.13 4.95 -7.57
C VAL A 114 20.14 5.95 -8.11
N ILE A 115 20.53 6.94 -7.31
CA ILE A 115 21.53 7.96 -7.73
C ILE A 115 22.89 7.31 -7.98
N GLU A 116 23.36 6.41 -7.10
CA GLU A 116 24.61 5.68 -7.26
C GLU A 116 24.63 4.85 -8.55
N GLU A 117 23.51 4.19 -8.90
CA GLU A 117 23.38 3.41 -10.13
C GLU A 117 23.42 4.29 -11.39
N ILE A 118 22.75 5.45 -11.37
CA ILE A 118 22.76 6.40 -12.50
C ILE A 118 24.15 7.03 -12.66
N GLU A 119 24.84 7.37 -11.58
CA GLU A 119 26.24 7.83 -11.62
C GLU A 119 27.19 6.75 -12.15
N GLY A 120 26.84 5.47 -11.95
CA GLY A 120 27.51 4.31 -12.54
C GLY A 120 27.22 4.08 -14.02
N GLY A 121 26.32 4.89 -14.64
CA GLY A 121 25.98 4.80 -16.06
C GLY A 121 24.73 3.99 -16.39
N ALA A 122 23.98 3.52 -15.39
CA ALA A 122 22.69 2.87 -15.62
C ALA A 122 21.60 3.89 -16.05
N THR A 123 20.60 3.41 -16.79
CA THR A 123 19.42 4.22 -17.09
C THR A 123 18.56 4.44 -15.84
N LEU A 124 17.66 5.44 -15.84
CA LEU A 124 16.78 5.70 -14.70
C LEU A 124 15.87 4.49 -14.41
N SER A 125 15.32 3.88 -15.47
CA SER A 125 14.46 2.71 -15.34
C SER A 125 15.20 1.49 -14.76
N GLU A 126 16.44 1.24 -15.18
CA GLU A 126 17.28 0.18 -14.65
C GLU A 126 17.64 0.40 -13.17
N ALA A 127 18.00 1.64 -12.83
CA ALA A 127 18.29 2.03 -11.45
C ALA A 127 17.07 1.87 -10.54
N MET A 128 15.88 2.30 -10.99
CA MET A 128 14.63 2.15 -10.26
C MET A 128 14.19 0.69 -10.12
N ALA A 129 14.46 -0.15 -11.12
CA ALA A 129 14.16 -1.59 -11.06
C ALA A 129 14.90 -2.31 -9.92
N LYS A 130 16.08 -1.81 -9.54
CA LYS A 130 16.86 -2.33 -8.39
C LYS A 130 16.30 -1.92 -7.03
N ALA A 131 15.33 -1.00 -6.99
CA ALA A 131 14.67 -0.52 -5.77
C ALA A 131 13.17 -0.88 -5.69
N PRO A 132 12.78 -2.18 -5.71
CA PRO A 132 11.37 -2.63 -5.79
C PRO A 132 10.55 -2.31 -4.54
N LYS A 133 11.17 -1.87 -3.46
CA LYS A 133 10.50 -1.37 -2.25
C LYS A 133 9.82 -0.01 -2.48
N ALA A 134 10.34 0.79 -3.40
CA ALA A 134 9.81 2.10 -3.76
C ALA A 134 9.08 2.06 -5.11
N PHE A 135 9.67 1.46 -6.13
CA PHE A 135 9.21 1.50 -7.50
C PHE A 135 8.69 0.12 -7.91
N ASP A 136 7.39 0.04 -8.20
CA ASP A 136 6.75 -1.17 -8.70
C ASP A 136 7.00 -1.35 -10.21
N ARG A 137 6.56 -2.50 -10.75
CA ARG A 137 6.74 -2.82 -12.18
C ARG A 137 6.08 -1.80 -13.10
N LEU A 138 4.89 -1.28 -12.72
CA LEU A 138 4.22 -0.24 -13.49
C LEU A 138 5.08 1.02 -13.59
N TYR A 139 5.60 1.48 -12.45
CA TYR A 139 6.46 2.64 -12.37
C TYR A 139 7.69 2.51 -13.27
N VAL A 140 8.41 1.40 -13.12
CA VAL A 140 9.64 1.13 -13.88
C VAL A 140 9.37 1.07 -15.39
N ASN A 141 8.32 0.37 -15.81
CA ASN A 141 8.01 0.23 -17.23
C ASN A 141 7.53 1.53 -17.87
N MET A 142 6.78 2.35 -17.15
CA MET A 142 6.42 3.69 -17.61
C MET A 142 7.66 4.58 -17.78
N VAL A 143 8.56 4.59 -16.79
CA VAL A 143 9.82 5.34 -16.90
C VAL A 143 10.66 4.84 -18.07
N LYS A 144 10.76 3.52 -18.27
CA LYS A 144 11.46 2.90 -19.40
C LYS A 144 10.87 3.35 -20.76
N ALA A 145 9.54 3.40 -20.88
CA ALA A 145 8.88 3.90 -22.07
C ALA A 145 9.19 5.39 -22.30
N GLY A 146 9.20 6.21 -21.24
CA GLY A 146 9.56 7.63 -21.33
C GLY A 146 11.02 7.85 -21.70
N GLU A 147 11.94 7.04 -21.21
CA GLU A 147 13.37 7.08 -21.60
C GLU A 147 13.55 6.72 -23.09
N ALA A 148 12.92 5.63 -23.52
CA ALA A 148 13.03 5.17 -24.91
C ALA A 148 12.38 6.13 -25.90
N GLY A 149 11.28 6.79 -25.53
CA GLY A 149 10.57 7.77 -26.34
C GLY A 149 11.09 9.21 -26.23
N GLY A 150 12.04 9.49 -25.32
CA GLY A 150 12.56 10.84 -25.09
C GLY A 150 11.54 11.82 -24.48
N ALA A 151 10.43 11.32 -23.92
CA ALA A 151 9.33 12.09 -23.36
C ALA A 151 9.11 11.80 -21.88
N LEU A 152 10.22 11.77 -21.12
CA LEU A 152 10.20 11.39 -19.70
C LEU A 152 9.33 12.34 -18.86
N GLU A 153 9.29 13.64 -19.17
CA GLU A 153 8.44 14.62 -18.49
C GLU A 153 6.95 14.27 -18.61
N VAL A 154 6.49 13.92 -19.83
CA VAL A 154 5.09 13.55 -20.08
C VAL A 154 4.71 12.29 -19.29
N ILE A 155 5.60 11.30 -19.30
CA ILE A 155 5.38 10.04 -18.59
C ILE A 155 5.35 10.23 -17.07
N LEU A 156 6.27 11.01 -16.52
CA LEU A 156 6.29 11.30 -15.08
C LEU A 156 5.04 12.08 -14.64
N ARG A 157 4.53 13.00 -15.46
CA ARG A 157 3.28 13.70 -15.19
C ARG A 157 2.09 12.74 -15.17
N ARG A 158 1.95 11.88 -16.18
CA ARG A 158 0.90 10.84 -16.22
C ARG A 158 0.99 9.88 -15.03
N LEU A 159 2.20 9.48 -14.66
CA LEU A 159 2.44 8.62 -13.51
C LEU A 159 2.07 9.31 -12.19
N ALA A 160 2.35 10.61 -12.04
CA ALA A 160 1.94 11.39 -10.89
C ALA A 160 0.41 11.50 -10.79
N GLU A 161 -0.27 11.80 -11.90
CA GLU A 161 -1.74 11.85 -11.99
C GLU A 161 -2.37 10.50 -11.63
N PHE A 162 -1.85 9.40 -12.19
CA PHE A 162 -2.29 8.04 -11.86
C PHE A 162 -2.17 7.75 -10.37
N GLN A 163 -1.04 8.07 -9.76
CA GLN A 163 -0.81 7.85 -8.33
C GLN A 163 -1.68 8.76 -7.46
N GLU A 164 -1.87 10.04 -7.84
CA GLU A 164 -2.75 10.97 -7.12
C GLU A 164 -4.19 10.48 -7.12
N ARG A 165 -4.70 10.04 -8.27
CA ARG A 165 -6.06 9.50 -8.39
C ARG A 165 -6.26 8.24 -7.56
N SER A 166 -5.29 7.30 -7.63
CA SER A 166 -5.30 6.09 -6.82
C SER A 166 -5.29 6.39 -5.31
N LEU A 167 -4.49 7.37 -4.88
CA LEU A 167 -4.46 7.80 -3.48
C LEU A 167 -5.74 8.51 -3.06
N TRP A 168 -6.32 9.34 -3.92
CA TRP A 168 -7.57 10.05 -3.65
C TRP A 168 -8.69 9.05 -3.36
N LEU A 169 -8.89 8.07 -4.25
CA LEU A 169 -9.89 7.02 -4.07
C LEU A 169 -9.68 6.24 -2.76
N LYS A 170 -8.43 5.82 -2.52
CA LYS A 170 -8.09 5.11 -1.29
C LYS A 170 -8.35 5.94 -0.02
N ARG A 171 -8.09 7.26 -0.07
CA ARG A 171 -8.39 8.15 1.05
C ARG A 171 -9.89 8.34 1.23
N LYS A 172 -10.66 8.47 0.15
CA LYS A 172 -12.12 8.60 0.19
C LYS A 172 -12.74 7.39 0.89
N VAL A 173 -12.40 6.18 0.44
CA VAL A 173 -12.88 4.92 1.05
C VAL A 173 -12.43 4.79 2.51
N LYS A 174 -11.13 5.05 2.80
CA LYS A 174 -10.62 4.94 4.17
C LYS A 174 -11.23 5.98 5.11
N GLY A 175 -11.39 7.22 4.66
CA GLY A 175 -12.00 8.30 5.44
C GLY A 175 -13.43 7.98 5.82
N ALA A 176 -14.17 7.43 4.88
CA ALA A 176 -15.53 7.00 5.03
C ALA A 176 -15.71 5.90 6.11
N LEU A 177 -14.74 4.99 6.24
CA LEU A 177 -14.79 3.91 7.24
C LEU A 177 -14.38 4.34 8.66
N VAL A 178 -13.84 5.54 8.86
CA VAL A 178 -13.37 6.00 10.18
C VAL A 178 -14.52 6.06 11.19
N TYR A 179 -15.66 6.65 10.79
CA TYR A 179 -16.81 6.80 11.68
C TYR A 179 -17.40 5.44 12.12
N PRO A 180 -17.75 4.49 11.22
CA PRO A 180 -18.22 3.17 11.61
C PRO A 180 -17.26 2.42 12.53
N ILE A 181 -15.95 2.46 12.22
CA ILE A 181 -14.94 1.79 13.05
C ILE A 181 -14.88 2.43 14.43
N ALA A 182 -14.90 3.76 14.54
CA ALA A 182 -14.89 4.45 15.82
C ALA A 182 -16.11 4.06 16.67
N VAL A 183 -17.31 4.07 16.09
CA VAL A 183 -18.54 3.68 16.79
C VAL A 183 -18.46 2.23 17.30
N ILE A 184 -18.04 1.29 16.45
CA ILE A 184 -17.90 -0.12 16.83
C ILE A 184 -16.88 -0.27 17.98
N VAL A 185 -15.73 0.40 17.90
CA VAL A 185 -14.70 0.35 18.95
C VAL A 185 -15.24 0.87 20.28
N PHE A 186 -15.88 2.03 20.29
CA PHE A 186 -16.48 2.57 21.51
C PHE A 186 -17.59 1.67 22.07
N ALA A 187 -18.46 1.14 21.20
CA ALA A 187 -19.49 0.19 21.61
C ALA A 187 -18.89 -1.07 22.24
N CYS A 188 -17.89 -1.67 21.60
CA CYS A 188 -17.19 -2.84 22.15
C CYS A 188 -16.52 -2.55 23.49
N LEU A 189 -15.92 -1.37 23.68
CA LEU A 189 -15.33 -0.96 24.95
C LEU A 189 -16.37 -0.83 26.05
N ILE A 190 -17.50 -0.17 25.77
CA ILE A 190 -18.61 -0.01 26.74
C ILE A 190 -19.19 -1.38 27.11
N LEU A 191 -19.46 -2.22 26.12
CA LEU A 191 -20.01 -3.57 26.36
C LEU A 191 -19.07 -4.44 27.16
N THR A 192 -17.79 -4.41 26.84
CA THR A 192 -16.76 -5.15 27.57
C THR A 192 -16.69 -4.66 29.03
N PHE A 193 -16.76 -3.36 29.25
CA PHE A 193 -16.78 -2.78 30.60
C PHE A 193 -18.00 -3.27 31.39
N ILE A 194 -19.20 -3.23 30.78
CA ILE A 194 -20.46 -3.72 31.41
C ILE A 194 -20.32 -5.20 31.78
N MET A 195 -19.84 -6.04 30.84
CA MET A 195 -19.69 -7.48 31.02
C MET A 195 -18.67 -7.84 32.11
N ILE A 196 -17.55 -7.10 32.22
CA ILE A 196 -16.49 -7.42 33.19
C ILE A 196 -16.77 -6.84 34.58
N LYS A 197 -17.41 -5.66 34.65
CA LYS A 197 -17.56 -4.94 35.93
C LYS A 197 -18.99 -4.96 36.46
N ILE A 198 -19.99 -4.69 35.62
CA ILE A 198 -21.37 -4.52 36.08
C ILE A 198 -22.08 -5.86 36.26
N VAL A 199 -22.06 -6.71 35.24
CA VAL A 199 -22.78 -8.01 35.28
C VAL A 199 -22.36 -8.89 36.46
N PRO A 200 -21.06 -9.06 36.82
CA PRO A 200 -20.66 -9.85 37.98
C PRO A 200 -21.09 -9.26 39.33
N GLN A 201 -21.24 -7.93 39.44
CA GLN A 201 -21.77 -7.32 40.67
C GLN A 201 -23.24 -7.65 40.86
N PHE A 202 -24.04 -7.59 39.81
CA PHE A 202 -25.44 -8.00 39.85
C PHE A 202 -25.58 -9.50 40.14
N GLN A 203 -24.73 -10.33 39.52
CA GLN A 203 -24.72 -11.77 39.79
C GLN A 203 -24.57 -12.07 41.30
N LYS A 204 -23.62 -11.43 41.98
CA LYS A 204 -23.39 -11.61 43.44
C LYS A 204 -24.63 -11.19 44.26
N ILE A 205 -25.26 -10.08 43.91
CA ILE A 205 -26.47 -9.59 44.59
C ILE A 205 -27.60 -10.63 44.46
N PHE A 206 -27.80 -11.23 43.30
CA PHE A 206 -28.85 -12.23 43.10
C PHE A 206 -28.56 -13.58 43.75
N GLU A 207 -27.27 -14.01 43.85
CA GLU A 207 -26.86 -15.19 44.57
C GLU A 207 -27.15 -15.06 46.08
N GLU A 208 -27.00 -13.86 46.66
CA GLU A 208 -27.30 -13.60 48.08
C GLU A 208 -28.81 -13.71 48.41
N PHE A 209 -29.68 -13.49 47.42
CA PHE A 209 -31.15 -13.56 47.62
C PHE A 209 -31.77 -14.92 47.28
N GLU A 210 -30.96 -15.96 46.96
CA GLU A 210 -31.43 -17.32 46.58
C GLU A 210 -32.66 -17.31 45.61
N THR A 211 -32.60 -16.41 44.61
CA THR A 211 -33.70 -16.26 43.68
C THR A 211 -33.34 -16.86 42.32
N ASP A 212 -34.26 -17.66 41.76
CA ASP A 212 -34.08 -18.21 40.43
C ASP A 212 -33.95 -17.07 39.39
N LEU A 213 -32.83 -17.10 38.63
CA LEU A 213 -32.57 -16.07 37.63
C LEU A 213 -33.41 -16.29 36.37
N PRO A 214 -34.06 -15.26 35.84
CA PRO A 214 -34.74 -15.33 34.56
C PRO A 214 -33.82 -15.71 33.42
N VAL A 215 -34.34 -16.41 32.40
CA VAL A 215 -33.57 -16.90 31.23
C VAL A 215 -32.69 -15.82 30.57
N PRO A 216 -33.16 -14.59 30.29
CA PRO A 216 -32.31 -13.53 29.68
C PRO A 216 -31.10 -13.18 30.55
N THR A 217 -31.25 -13.18 31.87
CA THR A 217 -30.17 -12.90 32.83
C THR A 217 -29.15 -14.03 32.87
N GLN A 218 -29.60 -15.30 32.84
CA GLN A 218 -28.70 -16.44 32.73
C GLN A 218 -27.85 -16.40 31.45
N ILE A 219 -28.47 -16.06 30.31
CA ILE A 219 -27.77 -15.89 29.03
C ILE A 219 -26.72 -14.79 29.17
N LEU A 220 -27.07 -13.65 29.77
CA LEU A 220 -26.16 -12.50 29.92
C LEU A 220 -24.96 -12.87 30.80
N ILE A 221 -25.19 -13.60 31.92
CA ILE A 221 -24.12 -14.07 32.83
C ILE A 221 -23.22 -15.07 32.12
N ASN A 222 -23.76 -16.03 31.40
CA ASN A 222 -22.96 -17.01 30.65
C ASN A 222 -22.09 -16.33 29.58
N VAL A 223 -22.62 -15.33 28.85
CA VAL A 223 -21.87 -14.53 27.90
C VAL A 223 -20.76 -13.73 28.61
N SER A 224 -21.09 -13.09 29.76
CA SER A 224 -20.12 -12.35 30.56
C SER A 224 -18.96 -13.25 31.04
N GLN A 225 -19.26 -14.42 31.60
CA GLN A 225 -18.26 -15.39 32.04
C GLN A 225 -17.39 -15.90 30.88
N THR A 226 -18.02 -16.12 29.72
CA THR A 226 -17.28 -16.48 28.50
C THR A 226 -16.34 -15.36 28.07
N VAL A 227 -16.76 -14.09 28.06
CA VAL A 227 -15.90 -12.94 27.74
C VAL A 227 -14.74 -12.81 28.75
N ILE A 228 -15.01 -13.01 30.06
CA ILE A 228 -13.99 -12.92 31.10
C ILE A 228 -12.98 -14.07 30.99
N HIS A 229 -13.44 -15.28 30.78
CA HIS A 229 -12.58 -16.46 30.72
C HIS A 229 -11.78 -16.53 29.42
N TRP A 230 -12.39 -16.10 28.31
CA TRP A 230 -11.83 -16.16 26.96
C TRP A 230 -11.41 -14.78 26.41
N TRP A 231 -11.03 -13.84 27.31
CA TRP A 231 -10.66 -12.47 26.91
C TRP A 231 -9.60 -12.41 25.80
N PHE A 232 -8.72 -13.43 25.73
CA PHE A 232 -7.69 -13.57 24.70
C PHE A 232 -8.27 -13.84 23.29
N LEU A 233 -9.54 -14.25 23.18
CA LEU A 233 -10.21 -14.39 21.89
C LEU A 233 -10.47 -13.03 21.23
N LEU A 234 -10.64 -11.96 21.99
CA LEU A 234 -10.84 -10.62 21.44
C LEU A 234 -9.69 -10.18 20.51
N PRO A 235 -8.40 -10.26 20.90
CA PRO A 235 -7.30 -10.07 19.98
C PRO A 235 -7.00 -11.31 19.12
N GLY A 236 -7.35 -12.50 19.58
CA GLY A 236 -7.07 -13.76 18.90
C GLY A 236 -7.88 -13.97 17.62
N ILE A 237 -9.15 -13.56 17.61
CA ILE A 237 -10.02 -13.66 16.42
C ILE A 237 -9.47 -12.84 15.23
N PRO A 238 -9.17 -11.52 15.36
CA PRO A 238 -8.59 -10.75 14.28
C PRO A 238 -7.25 -11.32 13.79
N LEU A 239 -6.41 -11.79 14.72
CA LEU A 239 -5.13 -12.41 14.39
C LEU A 239 -5.33 -13.75 13.64
N GLY A 240 -6.29 -14.57 14.10
CA GLY A 240 -6.66 -15.83 13.46
C GLY A 240 -7.19 -15.62 12.03
N ILE A 241 -8.07 -14.64 11.84
CA ILE A 241 -8.60 -14.26 10.51
C ILE A 241 -7.46 -13.79 9.62
N TRP A 242 -6.56 -12.96 10.11
CA TRP A 242 -5.41 -12.50 9.34
C TRP A 242 -4.49 -13.65 8.92
N LEU A 243 -4.17 -14.57 9.85
CA LEU A 243 -3.33 -15.74 9.57
C LEU A 243 -4.02 -16.67 8.57
N PHE A 244 -5.32 -16.89 8.74
CA PHE A 244 -6.14 -17.72 7.88
C PHE A 244 -6.15 -17.16 6.43
N VAL A 245 -6.43 -15.87 6.25
CA VAL A 245 -6.39 -15.22 4.92
C VAL A 245 -4.99 -15.32 4.30
N LYS A 246 -3.94 -15.19 5.11
CA LYS A 246 -2.55 -15.36 4.65
C LYS A 246 -2.28 -16.79 4.17
N LEU A 247 -2.75 -17.80 4.89
CA LEU A 247 -2.63 -19.21 4.52
C LEU A 247 -3.40 -19.55 3.24
N VAL A 248 -4.65 -19.09 3.13
CA VAL A 248 -5.48 -19.28 1.91
C VAL A 248 -4.78 -18.69 0.68
N ASN A 249 -4.15 -17.53 0.83
CA ASN A 249 -3.44 -16.86 -0.27
C ASN A 249 -2.12 -17.56 -0.68
N MET A 250 -1.60 -18.50 0.11
CA MET A 250 -0.41 -19.28 -0.26
C MET A 250 -0.70 -20.31 -1.36
N PHE A 251 -1.94 -20.83 -1.46
CA PHE A 251 -2.32 -21.83 -2.41
C PHE A 251 -3.06 -21.19 -3.60
N PRO A 252 -2.54 -21.30 -4.86
CA PRO A 252 -3.13 -20.59 -6.02
C PRO A 252 -4.60 -20.91 -6.25
N TYR A 253 -4.99 -22.17 -6.07
CA TYR A 253 -6.37 -22.62 -6.24
C TYR A 253 -7.31 -22.05 -5.16
N CYS A 254 -6.87 -22.01 -3.91
CA CYS A 254 -7.64 -21.42 -2.81
C CYS A 254 -7.70 -19.87 -2.94
N ARG A 255 -6.61 -19.23 -3.39
CA ARG A 255 -6.55 -17.79 -3.68
C ARG A 255 -7.59 -17.41 -4.74
N TYR A 256 -7.67 -18.15 -5.83
CA TYR A 256 -8.68 -17.91 -6.86
C TYR A 256 -10.11 -18.00 -6.30
N GLY A 257 -10.42 -19.09 -5.55
CA GLY A 257 -11.73 -19.27 -4.92
C GLY A 257 -12.07 -18.17 -3.89
N TRP A 258 -11.10 -17.75 -3.10
CA TRP A 258 -11.26 -16.66 -2.14
C TRP A 258 -11.47 -15.30 -2.81
N ASP A 259 -10.73 -15.03 -3.88
CA ASP A 259 -10.86 -13.79 -4.63
C ASP A 259 -12.19 -13.74 -5.40
N LEU A 260 -12.66 -14.87 -5.95
CA LEU A 260 -13.99 -14.98 -6.54
C LEU A 260 -15.10 -14.83 -5.47
N PHE A 261 -14.91 -15.37 -4.25
CA PHE A 261 -15.83 -15.17 -3.14
C PHE A 261 -16.01 -13.67 -2.83
N LYS A 262 -14.92 -12.89 -2.74
CA LYS A 262 -14.98 -11.43 -2.53
C LYS A 262 -15.79 -10.73 -3.62
N LEU A 263 -15.64 -11.12 -4.89
CA LEU A 263 -16.36 -10.51 -6.01
C LEU A 263 -17.87 -10.84 -6.01
N ARG A 264 -18.26 -11.99 -5.42
CA ARG A 264 -19.65 -12.47 -5.41
C ARG A 264 -20.41 -12.03 -4.14
N LEU A 265 -19.73 -11.48 -3.14
CA LEU A 265 -20.39 -10.96 -1.95
C LEU A 265 -21.45 -9.91 -2.32
N PRO A 266 -22.66 -9.96 -1.72
CA PRO A 266 -23.64 -8.91 -1.92
C PRO A 266 -23.08 -7.55 -1.49
N ILE A 267 -23.33 -6.50 -2.26
CA ILE A 267 -22.93 -5.10 -2.02
C ILE A 267 -21.40 -4.90 -2.07
N PHE A 268 -20.62 -5.59 -1.25
CA PHE A 268 -19.17 -5.50 -1.23
C PHE A 268 -18.51 -6.02 -2.50
N GLY A 269 -19.07 -7.05 -3.14
CA GLY A 269 -18.54 -7.59 -4.37
C GLY A 269 -18.50 -6.58 -5.51
N GLN A 270 -19.57 -5.80 -5.66
CA GLN A 270 -19.62 -4.73 -6.66
C GLN A 270 -18.55 -3.66 -6.42
N LEU A 271 -18.33 -3.26 -5.16
CA LEU A 271 -17.29 -2.30 -4.81
C LEU A 271 -15.90 -2.81 -5.19
N VAL A 272 -15.61 -4.09 -4.87
CA VAL A 272 -14.32 -4.71 -5.18
C VAL A 272 -14.13 -4.85 -6.69
N GLU A 273 -15.15 -5.32 -7.39
CA GLU A 273 -15.16 -5.52 -8.84
C GLU A 273 -14.88 -4.20 -9.58
N LYS A 274 -15.69 -3.17 -9.31
CA LYS A 274 -15.58 -1.85 -9.96
C LYS A 274 -14.25 -1.17 -9.66
N ASN A 275 -13.74 -1.31 -8.43
CA ASN A 275 -12.41 -0.80 -8.06
C ASN A 275 -11.29 -1.50 -8.86
N ILE A 276 -11.38 -2.81 -9.07
CA ILE A 276 -10.37 -3.54 -9.86
C ILE A 276 -10.45 -3.13 -11.32
N ILE A 277 -11.65 -3.00 -11.89
CA ILE A 277 -11.84 -2.57 -13.28
C ILE A 277 -11.26 -1.15 -13.45
N ALA A 278 -11.67 -0.18 -12.63
CA ALA A 278 -11.16 1.18 -12.68
C ALA A 278 -9.62 1.22 -12.64
N ARG A 279 -9.03 0.45 -11.74
CA ARG A 279 -7.57 0.38 -11.61
C ARG A 279 -6.89 -0.25 -12.81
N THR A 280 -7.39 -1.38 -13.30
CA THR A 280 -6.76 -2.12 -14.40
C THR A 280 -6.95 -1.40 -15.74
N THR A 281 -8.12 -0.84 -16.02
CA THR A 281 -8.37 -0.04 -17.24
C THR A 281 -7.55 1.25 -17.23
N ARG A 282 -7.43 1.93 -16.09
CA ARG A 282 -6.54 3.09 -15.95
C ARG A 282 -5.08 2.74 -16.16
N THR A 283 -4.62 1.60 -15.61
CA THR A 283 -3.25 1.11 -15.82
C THR A 283 -3.00 0.84 -17.29
N LEU A 284 -3.91 0.10 -17.94
CA LEU A 284 -3.80 -0.22 -19.35
C LEU A 284 -3.84 1.05 -20.23
N GLY A 285 -4.80 1.94 -19.98
CA GLY A 285 -4.92 3.22 -20.68
C GLY A 285 -3.66 4.09 -20.55
N THR A 286 -3.08 4.14 -19.35
CA THR A 286 -1.85 4.90 -19.10
C THR A 286 -0.66 4.33 -19.88
N LEU A 287 -0.51 3.01 -19.93
CA LEU A 287 0.56 2.34 -20.66
C LEU A 287 0.41 2.52 -22.18
N VAL A 288 -0.81 2.31 -22.71
CA VAL A 288 -1.11 2.50 -24.15
C VAL A 288 -0.88 3.94 -24.57
N ALA A 289 -1.41 4.91 -23.79
CA ALA A 289 -1.18 6.34 -24.02
C ALA A 289 0.30 6.76 -23.93
N SER A 290 1.12 5.96 -23.25
CA SER A 290 2.57 6.17 -23.14
C SER A 290 3.36 5.48 -24.26
N GLY A 291 2.69 4.85 -25.24
CA GLY A 291 3.33 4.17 -26.37
C GLY A 291 3.88 2.77 -26.04
N VAL A 292 3.54 2.21 -24.89
CA VAL A 292 3.94 0.84 -24.55
C VAL A 292 3.19 -0.15 -25.46
N PRO A 293 3.86 -1.11 -26.10
CA PRO A 293 3.20 -2.13 -26.93
C PRO A 293 2.09 -2.85 -26.17
N ILE A 294 0.96 -3.10 -26.83
CA ILE A 294 -0.26 -3.61 -26.18
C ILE A 294 -0.04 -4.93 -25.42
N LEU A 295 0.77 -5.85 -25.95
CA LEU A 295 1.10 -7.11 -25.28
C LEU A 295 1.89 -6.89 -23.97
N GLU A 296 2.80 -5.92 -23.97
CA GLU A 296 3.56 -5.58 -22.77
C GLU A 296 2.65 -4.83 -21.76
N ALA A 297 1.82 -3.91 -22.25
CA ALA A 297 0.85 -3.17 -21.43
C ALA A 297 -0.14 -4.11 -20.74
N LEU A 298 -0.68 -5.11 -21.44
CA LEU A 298 -1.55 -6.13 -20.87
C LEU A 298 -0.81 -7.05 -19.87
N THR A 299 0.45 -7.39 -20.15
CA THR A 299 1.28 -8.18 -19.22
C THR A 299 1.47 -7.42 -17.90
N ILE A 300 1.79 -6.13 -17.94
CA ILE A 300 1.95 -5.28 -16.76
C ILE A 300 0.60 -5.15 -16.02
N THR A 301 -0.50 -4.95 -16.77
CA THR A 301 -1.85 -4.83 -16.21
C THR A 301 -2.25 -6.12 -15.48
N ARG A 302 -2.01 -7.29 -16.07
CA ARG A 302 -2.19 -8.60 -15.43
C ARG A 302 -1.39 -8.70 -14.13
N ASP A 303 -0.10 -8.39 -14.17
CA ASP A 303 0.81 -8.51 -13.01
C ASP A 303 0.48 -7.51 -11.88
N THR A 304 -0.17 -6.41 -12.21
CA THR A 304 -0.62 -5.39 -11.25
C THR A 304 -2.06 -5.61 -10.77
N ALA A 305 -2.80 -6.54 -11.38
CA ALA A 305 -4.11 -6.94 -10.91
C ALA A 305 -4.00 -7.57 -9.51
N THR A 306 -4.80 -7.05 -8.57
CA THR A 306 -4.76 -7.49 -7.16
C THR A 306 -5.65 -8.70 -6.87
N ASN A 307 -6.32 -9.24 -7.90
CA ASN A 307 -7.30 -10.31 -7.80
C ASN A 307 -7.00 -11.40 -8.84
N ALA A 308 -6.94 -12.65 -8.39
CA ALA A 308 -6.58 -13.80 -9.23
C ALA A 308 -7.59 -14.07 -10.38
N VAL A 309 -8.84 -13.63 -10.24
CA VAL A 309 -9.86 -13.78 -11.30
C VAL A 309 -9.55 -12.83 -12.46
N PHE A 310 -9.23 -11.57 -12.17
CA PHE A 310 -8.82 -10.59 -13.19
C PHE A 310 -7.43 -10.90 -13.78
N GLU A 311 -6.51 -11.40 -12.95
CA GLU A 311 -5.21 -11.89 -13.40
C GLU A 311 -5.38 -12.97 -14.48
N ARG A 312 -6.31 -13.93 -14.26
CA ARG A 312 -6.64 -14.97 -15.21
C ARG A 312 -7.38 -14.44 -16.45
N LEU A 313 -8.28 -13.46 -16.29
CA LEU A 313 -8.95 -12.80 -17.40
C LEU A 313 -7.94 -12.18 -18.36
N TYR A 314 -7.06 -11.31 -17.84
CA TYR A 314 -6.03 -10.65 -18.66
C TYR A 314 -5.02 -11.63 -19.26
N GLN A 315 -4.73 -12.75 -18.58
CA GLN A 315 -3.90 -13.79 -19.17
C GLN A 315 -4.56 -14.40 -20.43
N ARG A 316 -5.85 -14.70 -20.38
CA ARG A 316 -6.58 -15.25 -21.55
C ARG A 316 -6.69 -14.23 -22.68
N VAL A 317 -6.88 -12.94 -22.34
CA VAL A 317 -6.84 -11.87 -23.35
C VAL A 317 -5.47 -11.80 -24.02
N LEU A 318 -4.39 -11.87 -23.23
CA LEU A 318 -3.01 -11.89 -23.75
C LEU A 318 -2.78 -13.06 -24.71
N ASP A 319 -3.27 -14.25 -24.37
CA ASP A 319 -3.09 -15.45 -25.17
C ASP A 319 -3.86 -15.32 -26.50
N ALA A 320 -5.10 -14.80 -26.47
CA ALA A 320 -5.91 -14.56 -27.67
C ALA A 320 -5.32 -13.48 -28.60
N ILE A 321 -4.77 -12.40 -28.05
CA ILE A 321 -4.11 -11.37 -28.86
C ILE A 321 -2.83 -11.90 -29.53
N ARG A 322 -2.10 -12.81 -28.88
CA ARG A 322 -0.95 -13.50 -29.51
C ARG A 322 -1.36 -14.39 -30.69
N GLU A 323 -2.60 -14.87 -30.68
CA GLU A 323 -3.22 -15.63 -31.79
C GLU A 323 -3.80 -14.72 -32.87
N GLY A 324 -3.76 -13.38 -32.68
CA GLY A 324 -4.23 -12.39 -33.65
C GLY A 324 -5.68 -11.95 -33.45
N GLU A 325 -6.31 -12.28 -32.32
CA GLU A 325 -7.65 -11.78 -32.00
C GLU A 325 -7.61 -10.33 -31.49
N THR A 326 -8.77 -9.64 -31.57
CA THR A 326 -8.99 -8.31 -30.95
C THR A 326 -9.02 -8.40 -29.43
N ILE A 327 -9.00 -7.24 -28.74
CA ILE A 327 -9.03 -7.19 -27.26
C ILE A 327 -10.45 -7.44 -26.73
N ALA A 328 -11.45 -6.83 -27.37
CA ALA A 328 -12.83 -6.81 -26.90
C ALA A 328 -13.47 -8.20 -26.86
N LYS A 329 -13.27 -9.01 -27.89
CA LYS A 329 -13.88 -10.35 -27.99
C LYS A 329 -13.42 -11.28 -26.87
N PRO A 330 -12.11 -11.50 -26.60
CA PRO A 330 -11.66 -12.34 -25.49
C PRO A 330 -12.06 -11.80 -24.11
N LEU A 331 -12.16 -10.47 -23.94
CA LEU A 331 -12.69 -9.86 -22.72
C LEU A 331 -14.13 -10.29 -22.48
N LYS A 332 -14.98 -10.27 -23.51
CA LYS A 332 -16.39 -10.69 -23.44
C LYS A 332 -16.53 -12.17 -23.13
N ASP A 333 -15.83 -13.01 -23.87
CA ASP A 333 -15.93 -14.48 -23.78
C ASP A 333 -15.42 -14.98 -22.41
N ASN A 334 -14.42 -14.31 -21.82
CA ASN A 334 -13.83 -14.69 -20.54
C ASN A 334 -14.32 -13.86 -19.35
N SER A 335 -15.30 -12.96 -19.54
CA SER A 335 -15.87 -12.13 -18.46
C SER A 335 -16.63 -12.94 -17.42
N ARG A 336 -17.04 -14.17 -17.73
CA ARG A 336 -17.78 -15.07 -16.82
C ARG A 336 -16.86 -16.12 -16.21
N PRO A 337 -16.48 -16.01 -14.93
CA PRO A 337 -15.48 -16.88 -14.31
C PRO A 337 -15.93 -18.35 -14.13
N GLY A 338 -17.22 -18.65 -14.27
CA GLY A 338 -17.77 -19.99 -14.12
C GLY A 338 -17.94 -20.43 -12.66
N PHE A 339 -18.48 -21.65 -12.48
CA PHE A 339 -18.67 -22.25 -11.16
C PHE A 339 -17.34 -22.68 -10.54
N HIS A 340 -17.13 -22.35 -9.25
CA HIS A 340 -15.93 -22.74 -8.52
C HIS A 340 -16.30 -23.38 -7.17
N PRO A 341 -15.92 -24.64 -6.89
CA PRO A 341 -16.38 -25.37 -5.71
C PRO A 341 -15.90 -24.78 -4.40
N ILE A 342 -14.68 -24.23 -4.34
CA ILE A 342 -14.17 -23.57 -3.13
C ILE A 342 -14.97 -22.29 -2.84
N THR A 343 -15.37 -21.53 -3.85
CA THR A 343 -16.22 -20.36 -3.67
C THR A 343 -17.59 -20.76 -3.10
N ALA A 344 -18.19 -21.83 -3.62
CA ALA A 344 -19.44 -22.38 -3.06
C ALA A 344 -19.28 -22.80 -1.61
N PHE A 345 -18.15 -23.43 -1.26
CA PHE A 345 -17.82 -23.79 0.12
C PHE A 345 -17.74 -22.56 1.04
N TRP A 346 -17.07 -21.47 0.61
CA TRP A 346 -16.99 -20.23 1.39
C TRP A 346 -18.36 -19.58 1.59
N PHE A 347 -19.19 -19.54 0.55
CA PHE A 347 -20.56 -19.05 0.66
C PHE A 347 -21.39 -19.86 1.65
N PHE A 348 -21.29 -21.20 1.60
CA PHE A 348 -21.95 -22.09 2.55
C PHE A 348 -21.45 -21.81 3.98
N PHE A 349 -20.16 -21.69 4.20
CA PHE A 349 -19.57 -21.57 5.54
C PHE A 349 -19.82 -20.19 6.17
N PHE A 350 -19.65 -19.09 5.43
CA PHE A 350 -19.72 -17.74 5.97
C PHE A 350 -21.09 -17.08 5.93
N LEU A 351 -21.97 -17.47 5.02
CA LEU A 351 -23.27 -16.83 4.82
C LEU A 351 -24.48 -17.69 5.26
N GLY A 352 -24.26 -18.60 6.21
CA GLY A 352 -25.36 -19.32 6.83
C GLY A 352 -25.86 -20.56 6.09
N GLY A 353 -24.93 -21.41 5.64
CA GLY A 353 -25.24 -22.75 5.09
C GLY A 353 -25.98 -22.69 3.76
N PRO A 354 -27.19 -23.25 3.64
CA PRO A 354 -27.91 -23.35 2.38
C PRO A 354 -28.30 -21.98 1.79
N ILE A 355 -28.51 -20.96 2.59
CA ILE A 355 -28.82 -19.59 2.14
C ILE A 355 -27.61 -19.00 1.42
N GLY A 356 -26.41 -19.14 1.97
CA GLY A 356 -25.19 -18.70 1.32
C GLY A 356 -24.96 -19.41 0.00
N LEU A 357 -25.18 -20.74 -0.06
CA LEU A 357 -25.04 -21.49 -1.29
C LEU A 357 -26.07 -21.02 -2.34
N LEU A 358 -27.32 -20.76 -1.97
CA LEU A 358 -28.34 -20.23 -2.86
C LEU A 358 -27.94 -18.86 -3.42
N LEU A 359 -27.42 -17.96 -2.59
CA LEU A 359 -26.89 -16.65 -3.02
C LEU A 359 -25.75 -16.79 -4.03
N TYR A 360 -24.86 -17.75 -3.84
CA TYR A 360 -23.82 -18.04 -4.81
C TYR A 360 -24.41 -18.57 -6.13
N LEU A 361 -25.35 -19.51 -6.08
CA LEU A 361 -26.00 -20.10 -7.26
C LEU A 361 -26.77 -19.06 -8.09
N THR A 362 -27.27 -17.99 -7.50
CA THR A 362 -27.91 -16.88 -8.24
C THR A 362 -26.90 -15.94 -8.90
N ARG A 363 -25.64 -15.93 -8.46
CA ARG A 363 -24.63 -14.96 -8.89
C ARG A 363 -23.40 -15.54 -9.59
N TRP A 364 -23.21 -16.86 -9.57
CA TRP A 364 -22.00 -17.49 -10.07
C TRP A 364 -21.69 -17.18 -11.55
N ASN A 365 -22.74 -16.98 -12.36
CA ASN A 365 -22.60 -16.73 -13.80
C ASN A 365 -22.63 -15.24 -14.21
N ASN A 366 -22.69 -14.32 -13.24
CA ASN A 366 -22.66 -12.90 -13.58
C ASN A 366 -21.31 -12.54 -14.20
N PRO A 367 -21.29 -11.69 -15.25
CA PRO A 367 -20.03 -11.20 -15.80
C PRO A 367 -19.31 -10.35 -14.75
N ILE A 368 -17.98 -10.40 -14.73
CA ILE A 368 -17.10 -9.55 -13.89
C ILE A 368 -16.72 -8.24 -14.58
N MET A 369 -17.10 -8.06 -15.83
CA MET A 369 -16.96 -6.83 -16.58
C MET A 369 -18.26 -6.58 -17.33
N GLU A 370 -18.81 -5.39 -17.21
CA GLU A 370 -20.08 -5.02 -17.85
C GLU A 370 -19.92 -4.86 -19.36
N ASP A 371 -20.96 -5.21 -20.12
CA ASP A 371 -20.96 -5.14 -21.59
C ASP A 371 -20.64 -3.72 -22.10
N ILE A 372 -21.04 -2.66 -21.35
CA ILE A 372 -20.73 -1.26 -21.69
C ILE A 372 -19.21 -1.03 -21.74
N ALA A 373 -18.48 -1.52 -20.74
CA ALA A 373 -17.02 -1.37 -20.71
C ALA A 373 -16.35 -2.13 -21.85
N ILE A 374 -16.85 -3.31 -22.17
CA ILE A 374 -16.33 -4.14 -23.26
C ILE A 374 -16.59 -3.45 -24.62
N ASN A 375 -17.81 -2.92 -24.83
CA ASN A 375 -18.15 -2.19 -26.04
C ASN A 375 -17.31 -0.90 -26.20
N MET A 376 -16.98 -0.21 -25.10
CA MET A 376 -16.08 0.95 -25.15
C MET A 376 -14.65 0.56 -25.55
N VAL A 377 -14.18 -0.62 -25.11
CA VAL A 377 -12.89 -1.16 -25.57
C VAL A 377 -12.93 -1.49 -27.05
N ASP A 378 -14.01 -2.11 -27.52
CA ASP A 378 -14.22 -2.45 -28.94
C ASP A 378 -14.17 -1.20 -29.83
N VAL A 379 -14.97 -0.18 -29.50
CA VAL A 379 -14.96 1.10 -30.22
C VAL A 379 -13.58 1.76 -30.17
N GLY A 380 -12.91 1.72 -29.01
CA GLY A 380 -11.55 2.28 -28.88
C GLY A 380 -10.52 1.55 -29.73
N GLU A 381 -10.67 0.24 -29.89
CA GLU A 381 -9.81 -0.58 -30.75
C GLU A 381 -10.08 -0.30 -32.24
N GLU A 382 -11.36 -0.21 -32.66
CA GLU A 382 -11.74 0.12 -34.04
C GLU A 382 -11.35 1.55 -34.46
N THR A 383 -11.49 2.53 -33.56
CA THR A 383 -11.18 3.94 -33.84
C THR A 383 -9.71 4.31 -33.65
N GLY A 384 -8.91 3.42 -33.01
CA GLY A 384 -7.54 3.70 -32.63
C GLY A 384 -7.39 4.61 -31.39
N GLU A 385 -8.49 4.93 -30.71
CA GLU A 385 -8.52 5.77 -29.50
C GLU A 385 -8.70 4.93 -28.22
N LEU A 386 -8.02 3.79 -28.17
CA LEU A 386 -8.15 2.82 -27.08
C LEU A 386 -7.79 3.43 -25.71
N ASP A 387 -6.75 4.25 -25.65
CA ASP A 387 -6.33 4.94 -24.43
C ASP A 387 -7.40 5.88 -23.89
N THR A 388 -8.03 6.68 -24.76
CA THR A 388 -9.11 7.59 -24.41
C THR A 388 -10.32 6.84 -23.85
N MET A 389 -10.70 5.72 -24.48
CA MET A 389 -11.82 4.91 -24.03
C MET A 389 -11.52 4.21 -22.71
N LEU A 390 -10.30 3.69 -22.51
CA LEU A 390 -9.87 3.09 -21.25
C LEU A 390 -9.88 4.10 -20.08
N TYR A 391 -9.48 5.36 -20.32
CA TYR A 391 -9.58 6.40 -19.30
C TYR A 391 -11.05 6.72 -18.95
N LYS A 392 -11.94 6.82 -19.95
CA LYS A 392 -13.37 7.02 -19.70
C LYS A 392 -13.98 5.90 -18.88
N ILE A 393 -13.66 4.64 -19.21
CA ILE A 393 -14.08 3.48 -18.40
C ILE A 393 -13.59 3.63 -16.96
N ALA A 394 -12.31 3.94 -16.78
CA ALA A 394 -11.72 4.08 -15.46
C ALA A 394 -12.37 5.22 -14.64
N ASP A 395 -12.66 6.36 -15.27
CA ASP A 395 -13.31 7.50 -14.60
C ASP A 395 -14.74 7.18 -14.20
N ASN A 396 -15.53 6.53 -15.06
CA ASN A 396 -16.87 6.08 -14.75
C ASN A 396 -16.90 5.12 -13.55
N TYR A 397 -16.03 4.11 -13.56
CA TYR A 397 -15.98 3.16 -12.44
C TYR A 397 -15.41 3.77 -11.15
N ASP A 398 -14.50 4.74 -11.22
CA ASP A 398 -14.05 5.49 -10.02
C ASP A 398 -15.23 6.28 -9.39
N GLU A 399 -16.09 6.87 -10.23
CA GLU A 399 -17.28 7.58 -9.77
C GLU A 399 -18.30 6.61 -9.14
N GLU A 400 -18.55 5.48 -9.80
CA GLU A 400 -19.45 4.46 -9.25
C GLU A 400 -18.93 3.86 -7.93
N VAL A 401 -17.63 3.63 -7.81
CA VAL A 401 -17.00 3.22 -6.53
C VAL A 401 -17.23 4.27 -5.44
N ALA A 402 -17.15 5.55 -5.79
CA ALA A 402 -17.42 6.62 -4.84
C ALA A 402 -18.89 6.61 -4.38
N ILE A 403 -19.84 6.46 -5.31
CA ILE A 403 -21.29 6.39 -5.02
C ILE A 403 -21.62 5.16 -4.18
N ILE A 404 -21.13 3.98 -4.56
CA ILE A 404 -21.35 2.74 -3.80
C ILE A 404 -20.78 2.87 -2.38
N THR A 405 -19.60 3.48 -2.24
CA THR A 405 -18.98 3.70 -0.92
C THR A 405 -19.86 4.58 -0.04
N GLU A 406 -20.40 5.68 -0.56
CA GLU A 406 -21.32 6.57 0.16
C GLU A 406 -22.63 5.87 0.52
N SER A 407 -23.21 5.10 -0.41
CA SER A 407 -24.41 4.31 -0.17
C SER A 407 -24.22 3.24 0.90
N LEU A 408 -23.07 2.55 0.90
CA LEU A 408 -22.71 1.59 1.95
C LEU A 408 -22.68 2.24 3.33
N LEU A 409 -22.09 3.43 3.43
CA LEU A 409 -21.97 4.14 4.70
C LEU A 409 -23.32 4.58 5.24
N SER A 410 -24.18 5.10 4.37
CA SER A 410 -25.55 5.49 4.77
C SER A 410 -26.40 4.30 5.24
N LEU A 411 -26.12 3.09 4.75
CA LEU A 411 -26.76 1.86 5.23
C LEU A 411 -26.16 1.35 6.55
N PHE A 412 -24.86 1.58 6.79
CA PHE A 412 -24.24 1.15 8.05
C PHE A 412 -24.79 1.88 9.27
N GLU A 413 -25.14 3.16 9.14
CA GLU A 413 -25.62 3.96 10.27
C GLU A 413 -26.90 3.40 10.89
N PRO A 414 -28.02 3.17 10.15
CA PRO A 414 -29.22 2.55 10.71
C PRO A 414 -28.97 1.15 11.28
N VAL A 415 -28.15 0.34 10.60
CA VAL A 415 -27.83 -1.02 11.06
C VAL A 415 -27.09 -0.97 12.40
N LEU A 416 -26.10 -0.08 12.53
CA LEU A 416 -25.37 0.11 13.79
C LEU A 416 -26.30 0.56 14.91
N ILE A 417 -27.19 1.52 14.67
CA ILE A 417 -28.16 2.00 15.66
C ILE A 417 -29.07 0.87 16.12
N ILE A 418 -29.61 0.07 15.18
CA ILE A 418 -30.49 -1.05 15.51
C ILE A 418 -29.74 -2.10 16.31
N VAL A 419 -28.57 -2.52 15.87
CA VAL A 419 -27.77 -3.56 16.55
C VAL A 419 -27.38 -3.12 17.95
N LEU A 420 -26.89 -1.89 18.11
CA LEU A 420 -26.52 -1.33 19.41
C LEU A 420 -27.73 -1.14 20.31
N GLY A 421 -28.83 -0.62 19.76
CA GLY A 421 -30.08 -0.45 20.50
C GLY A 421 -30.66 -1.76 21.00
N CYS A 422 -30.69 -2.81 20.17
CA CYS A 422 -31.13 -4.15 20.57
C CYS A 422 -30.20 -4.74 21.63
N MET A 423 -28.88 -4.56 21.48
CA MET A 423 -27.91 -5.11 22.42
C MET A 423 -27.98 -4.45 23.80
N VAL A 424 -28.06 -3.10 23.82
CA VAL A 424 -28.20 -2.34 25.06
C VAL A 424 -29.58 -2.63 25.69
N GLY A 425 -30.65 -2.66 24.90
CA GLY A 425 -31.98 -3.02 25.35
C GLY A 425 -32.06 -4.41 25.99
N PHE A 426 -31.39 -5.40 25.36
CA PHE A 426 -31.28 -6.76 25.93
C PHE A 426 -30.55 -6.76 27.28
N ILE A 427 -29.44 -6.04 27.39
CA ILE A 427 -28.68 -5.94 28.65
C ILE A 427 -29.52 -5.28 29.75
N VAL A 428 -30.18 -4.18 29.43
CA VAL A 428 -31.08 -3.50 30.39
C VAL A 428 -32.16 -4.44 30.86
N ILE A 429 -32.93 -5.08 29.95
CA ILE A 429 -33.96 -6.04 30.31
C ILE A 429 -33.41 -7.17 31.15
N ALA A 430 -32.26 -7.77 30.78
CA ALA A 430 -31.65 -8.88 31.50
C ALA A 430 -31.21 -8.50 32.93
N LEU A 431 -30.84 -7.23 33.16
CA LEU A 431 -30.45 -6.77 34.50
C LEU A 431 -31.65 -6.36 35.36
N PHE A 432 -32.75 -5.82 34.76
CA PHE A 432 -33.91 -5.36 35.50
C PHE A 432 -34.96 -6.45 35.78
N LEU A 433 -35.07 -7.47 34.93
CA LEU A 433 -36.02 -8.59 35.15
C LEU A 433 -35.88 -9.26 36.51
N PRO A 434 -34.66 -9.62 36.99
CA PRO A 434 -34.48 -10.21 38.31
C PRO A 434 -34.86 -9.27 39.46
N LEU A 435 -34.63 -7.94 39.31
CA LEU A 435 -35.04 -6.95 40.31
C LEU A 435 -36.55 -6.92 40.47
N ILE A 436 -37.29 -7.00 39.37
CA ILE A 436 -38.76 -7.06 39.38
C ILE A 436 -39.20 -8.36 40.07
N ALA A 437 -38.60 -9.49 39.74
CA ALA A 437 -38.91 -10.77 40.37
C ALA A 437 -38.64 -10.77 41.88
N LEU A 438 -37.56 -10.11 42.31
CA LEU A 438 -37.20 -9.95 43.73
C LEU A 438 -38.19 -9.08 44.49
N ILE A 439 -38.64 -7.95 43.88
CA ILE A 439 -39.68 -7.09 44.48
C ILE A 439 -40.99 -7.85 44.62
N GLN A 440 -41.40 -8.63 43.61
CA GLN A 440 -42.60 -9.46 43.69
C GLN A 440 -42.51 -10.53 44.81
N LYS A 441 -41.33 -11.16 45.02
CA LYS A 441 -41.11 -12.12 46.07
C LYS A 441 -41.14 -11.49 47.48
N LEU A 442 -40.71 -10.24 47.61
CA LEU A 442 -40.73 -9.49 48.88
C LEU A 442 -42.09 -8.86 49.22
N SER A 443 -42.92 -8.65 48.19
CA SER A 443 -44.27 -8.04 48.36
C SER A 443 -45.42 -9.01 48.49
N GLY A 444 -45.19 -10.30 48.29
CA GLY A 444 -46.17 -11.39 48.50
C GLY A 444 -45.82 -12.25 49.68
#